data_9225025e0f1d68762dda2b05efe05707
#
_entry.id   9225025e0f1d68762dda2b05efe05707
#
_cell.length_a   1.000
_cell.length_b   1.000
_cell.length_c   1.000
_cell.angle_alpha   90.00
_cell.angle_beta   90.00
_cell.angle_gamma   90.00
#
_symmetry.space_group_name_H-M   'P 1'
#
loop_
_entity.id
_entity.type
_entity.pdbx_description
1 polymer ?
#
loop_
_entity_poly.entity_id
_entity_poly.type
_entity_poly.pdbx_seq_one_letter_code
_entity_poly.pdbx_strand_id
1 'polypeptide(L)'
;MNFDEGETITALRQSLERFVEREMPRSAAAQWDKDNHFPRDVHRKLADLGVLGLTIPEEFGGFGRDIVATMVTIEELSRRSLAVSVPYIMAACYAGMNIEECGTEAQKRELLPRIVSGDLLFAYGLTEPDAGADLASVKTRAERDGDVIRINGAKRFCSGADIADYIYCLVRTGPGEERHRNLSFVLVPPTAPGITITRIESMGMKGAATTDVIFDNVEVPAENLVGGDEAWNKGWGMLVGPGLDVEKLEVAAIGIGIARAALDDAWLYATERRQFGKLIGEFQSIQHKLAEMRTQVHAARLTLYQAAWLANERQPCSLETSMAKLFCTEVAKSVSLECQTIFGAYGYVKEFEAERYVRDALLMPIIGGSSAVQRNNIFKLAGGIR
;
A
#
# COMPACT_ATOMS: atom_id res chain seq x y z
N MET A 1 4.97 -17.04 25.23
CA MET A 1 4.66 -16.39 23.95
C MET A 1 3.15 -16.22 23.91
N ASN A 2 2.65 -14.99 23.85
CA ASN A 2 1.21 -14.72 23.72
C ASN A 2 0.92 -14.41 22.26
N PHE A 3 -0.06 -15.08 21.66
CA PHE A 3 -0.52 -14.85 20.27
C PHE A 3 -1.83 -14.06 20.21
N ASP A 4 -2.35 -13.62 21.35
CA ASP A 4 -3.53 -12.76 21.40
C ASP A 4 -3.17 -11.33 20.97
N GLU A 5 -4.04 -10.69 20.24
CA GLU A 5 -3.84 -9.32 19.71
C GLU A 5 -3.78 -8.25 20.84
N GLY A 6 -4.17 -8.58 22.07
CA GLY A 6 -4.32 -7.64 23.17
C GLY A 6 -5.59 -6.78 23.07
N GLU A 7 -5.97 -6.16 24.19
CA GLU A 7 -7.25 -5.44 24.29
C GLU A 7 -7.32 -4.22 23.35
N THR A 8 -6.24 -3.44 23.24
CA THR A 8 -6.19 -2.23 22.40
C THR A 8 -6.36 -2.56 20.92
N ILE A 9 -5.62 -3.55 20.42
CA ILE A 9 -5.70 -3.98 19.01
C ILE A 9 -7.06 -4.61 18.72
N THR A 10 -7.60 -5.41 19.63
CA THR A 10 -8.95 -5.98 19.50
C THR A 10 -10.01 -4.88 19.41
N ALA A 11 -9.93 -3.85 20.27
CA ALA A 11 -10.86 -2.72 20.23
C ALA A 11 -10.75 -1.90 18.94
N LEU A 12 -9.52 -1.67 18.47
CA LEU A 12 -9.28 -1.00 17.17
C LEU A 12 -9.92 -1.80 16.02
N ARG A 13 -9.66 -3.12 15.95
CA ARG A 13 -10.24 -3.99 14.91
C ARG A 13 -11.76 -3.93 14.91
N GLN A 14 -12.40 -4.05 16.08
CA GLN A 14 -13.86 -3.95 16.19
C GLN A 14 -14.39 -2.57 15.75
N SER A 15 -13.64 -1.50 16.01
CA SER A 15 -14.02 -0.15 15.57
C SER A 15 -13.91 0.00 14.06
N LEU A 16 -12.85 -0.56 13.46
CA LEU A 16 -12.65 -0.60 12.01
C LEU A 16 -13.71 -1.49 11.32
N GLU A 17 -14.05 -2.64 11.88
CA GLU A 17 -15.13 -3.50 11.35
C GLU A 17 -16.46 -2.73 11.29
N ARG A 18 -16.84 -2.05 12.38
CA ARG A 18 -18.05 -1.20 12.41
C ARG A 18 -17.97 -0.04 11.40
N PHE A 19 -16.81 0.57 11.26
CA PHE A 19 -16.60 1.63 10.28
C PHE A 19 -16.77 1.10 8.84
N VAL A 20 -16.12 -0.01 8.51
CA VAL A 20 -16.18 -0.64 7.19
C VAL A 20 -17.62 -1.03 6.82
N GLU A 21 -18.37 -1.62 7.75
CA GLU A 21 -19.77 -1.98 7.49
C GLU A 21 -20.67 -0.75 7.26
N ARG A 22 -20.45 0.33 7.99
CA ARG A 22 -21.27 1.54 7.90
C ARG A 22 -20.89 2.43 6.72
N GLU A 23 -19.59 2.70 6.53
CA GLU A 23 -19.08 3.70 5.58
C GLU A 23 -18.64 3.10 4.24
N MET A 24 -18.40 1.80 4.20
CA MET A 24 -17.94 1.07 3.01
C MET A 24 -18.85 -0.13 2.69
N PRO A 25 -20.19 0.06 2.58
CA PRO A 25 -21.06 -1.08 2.26
C PRO A 25 -20.65 -1.74 0.93
N ARG A 26 -20.88 -3.03 0.78
CA ARG A 26 -20.47 -3.83 -0.40
C ARG A 26 -20.91 -3.18 -1.72
N SER A 27 -22.14 -2.67 -1.77
CA SER A 27 -22.68 -1.99 -2.95
C SER A 27 -21.90 -0.72 -3.32
N ALA A 28 -21.45 0.08 -2.33
CA ALA A 28 -20.63 1.26 -2.56
C ALA A 28 -19.25 0.85 -3.04
N ALA A 29 -18.61 -0.15 -2.42
CA ALA A 29 -17.31 -0.67 -2.83
C ALA A 29 -17.33 -1.20 -4.28
N ALA A 30 -18.38 -1.91 -4.68
CA ALA A 30 -18.60 -2.37 -6.05
C ALA A 30 -18.77 -1.21 -7.04
N GLN A 31 -19.47 -0.14 -6.63
CA GLN A 31 -19.63 1.05 -7.46
C GLN A 31 -18.31 1.84 -7.61
N TRP A 32 -17.52 1.98 -6.53
CA TRP A 32 -16.20 2.62 -6.61
C TRP A 32 -15.23 1.85 -7.54
N ASP A 33 -15.25 0.50 -7.47
CA ASP A 33 -14.48 -0.34 -8.40
C ASP A 33 -14.92 -0.11 -9.85
N LYS A 34 -16.22 -0.15 -10.11
CA LYS A 34 -16.78 0.05 -11.46
C LYS A 34 -16.41 1.41 -12.05
N ASP A 35 -16.51 2.48 -11.26
CA ASP A 35 -16.32 3.85 -11.72
C ASP A 35 -14.85 4.31 -11.61
N ASN A 36 -13.98 3.46 -11.05
CA ASN A 36 -12.62 3.83 -10.67
C ASN A 36 -12.61 5.13 -9.83
N HIS A 37 -13.46 5.16 -8.80
CA HIS A 37 -13.74 6.33 -7.98
C HIS A 37 -13.10 6.24 -6.60
N PHE A 38 -12.41 7.31 -6.18
CA PHE A 38 -11.90 7.48 -4.82
C PHE A 38 -12.95 8.16 -3.93
N PRO A 39 -13.42 7.52 -2.84
CA PRO A 39 -14.38 8.11 -1.91
C PRO A 39 -13.67 9.00 -0.89
N ARG A 40 -13.38 10.26 -1.25
CA ARG A 40 -12.65 11.22 -0.40
C ARG A 40 -13.34 11.49 0.94
N ASP A 41 -14.66 11.45 0.98
CA ASP A 41 -15.46 11.59 2.19
C ASP A 41 -15.23 10.46 3.19
N VAL A 42 -15.11 9.22 2.70
CA VAL A 42 -14.78 8.06 3.52
C VAL A 42 -13.36 8.17 4.07
N HIS A 43 -12.41 8.60 3.24
CA HIS A 43 -11.02 8.82 3.68
C HIS A 43 -10.96 9.87 4.80
N ARG A 44 -11.67 10.99 4.69
CA ARG A 44 -11.72 12.00 5.76
C ARG A 44 -12.28 11.46 7.07
N LYS A 45 -13.27 10.58 7.02
CA LYS A 45 -13.83 9.94 8.22
C LYS A 45 -12.83 8.99 8.92
N LEU A 46 -11.75 8.56 8.27
CA LEU A 46 -10.67 7.84 8.94
C LEU A 46 -9.93 8.71 9.97
N ALA A 47 -9.92 10.03 9.78
CA ALA A 47 -9.36 10.96 10.77
C ALA A 47 -10.13 10.89 12.10
N ASP A 48 -11.46 10.75 12.05
CA ASP A 48 -12.31 10.63 13.25
C ASP A 48 -12.00 9.36 14.06
N LEU A 49 -11.46 8.32 13.41
CA LEU A 49 -10.98 7.11 14.07
C LEU A 49 -9.54 7.24 14.58
N GLY A 50 -8.85 8.32 14.25
CA GLY A 50 -7.44 8.55 14.59
C GLY A 50 -6.43 7.71 13.79
N VAL A 51 -6.88 6.85 12.87
CA VAL A 51 -6.00 5.87 12.19
C VAL A 51 -5.02 6.53 11.22
N LEU A 52 -5.28 7.75 10.74
CA LEU A 52 -4.34 8.51 9.91
C LEU A 52 -3.11 9.00 10.68
N GLY A 53 -3.15 9.00 12.01
CA GLY A 53 -2.07 9.42 12.90
C GLY A 53 -1.24 8.29 13.50
N LEU A 54 -1.45 7.01 13.12
CA LEU A 54 -0.78 5.86 13.73
C LEU A 54 0.73 5.75 13.42
N THR A 55 1.24 6.58 12.53
CA THR A 55 2.66 6.65 12.15
C THR A 55 3.27 8.01 12.44
N ILE A 56 2.49 8.95 12.97
CA ILE A 56 2.85 10.36 13.15
C ILE A 56 2.94 10.69 14.65
N PRO A 57 4.00 11.40 15.10
CA PRO A 57 4.18 11.78 16.49
C PRO A 57 3.03 12.66 17.05
N GLU A 58 2.83 12.59 18.38
CA GLU A 58 1.80 13.35 19.09
C GLU A 58 1.94 14.87 18.92
N GLU A 59 3.17 15.38 18.83
CA GLU A 59 3.45 16.82 18.63
C GLU A 59 2.89 17.36 17.30
N PHE A 60 2.63 16.47 16.32
CA PHE A 60 1.99 16.81 15.02
C PHE A 60 0.54 16.31 14.95
N GLY A 61 -0.07 15.95 16.09
CA GLY A 61 -1.46 15.54 16.18
C GLY A 61 -1.72 14.05 15.95
N GLY A 62 -0.67 13.23 15.82
CA GLY A 62 -0.77 11.77 15.69
C GLY A 62 -0.80 11.06 17.04
N PHE A 63 -0.59 9.73 17.01
CA PHE A 63 -0.58 8.85 18.19
C PHE A 63 0.78 8.16 18.43
N GLY A 64 1.80 8.58 17.70
CA GLY A 64 3.10 7.93 17.68
C GLY A 64 3.19 6.82 16.64
N ARG A 65 4.25 6.01 16.73
CA ARG A 65 4.52 4.95 15.77
C ARG A 65 3.95 3.61 16.27
N ASP A 66 2.82 3.18 15.72
CA ASP A 66 2.23 1.86 15.96
C ASP A 66 2.06 1.10 14.62
N ILE A 67 3.08 0.31 14.27
CA ILE A 67 3.09 -0.47 13.03
C ILE A 67 2.08 -1.62 13.09
N VAL A 68 1.84 -2.21 14.26
CA VAL A 68 0.85 -3.29 14.41
C VAL A 68 -0.56 -2.76 14.16
N ALA A 69 -0.93 -1.64 14.80
CA ALA A 69 -2.21 -0.98 14.58
C ALA A 69 -2.39 -0.52 13.12
N THR A 70 -1.31 -0.06 12.50
CA THR A 70 -1.30 0.32 11.07
C THR A 70 -1.61 -0.88 10.18
N MET A 71 -0.98 -2.04 10.43
CA MET A 71 -1.25 -3.26 9.64
C MET A 71 -2.69 -3.77 9.86
N VAL A 72 -3.22 -3.67 11.08
CA VAL A 72 -4.64 -3.98 11.36
C VAL A 72 -5.57 -3.07 10.56
N THR A 73 -5.26 -1.77 10.49
CA THR A 73 -6.05 -0.80 9.72
C THR A 73 -6.04 -1.15 8.23
N ILE A 74 -4.87 -1.41 7.66
CA ILE A 74 -4.75 -1.79 6.25
C ILE A 74 -5.49 -3.10 5.96
N GLU A 75 -5.34 -4.11 6.82
CA GLU A 75 -6.02 -5.40 6.68
C GLU A 75 -7.55 -5.20 6.64
N GLU A 76 -8.13 -4.46 7.59
CA GLU A 76 -9.59 -4.28 7.67
C GLU A 76 -10.14 -3.43 6.53
N LEU A 77 -9.47 -2.36 6.12
CA LEU A 77 -9.89 -1.56 4.96
C LEU A 77 -9.82 -2.36 3.66
N SER A 78 -8.73 -3.13 3.48
CA SER A 78 -8.50 -3.92 2.26
C SER A 78 -9.45 -5.11 2.12
N ARG A 79 -10.03 -5.60 3.21
CA ARG A 79 -11.11 -6.60 3.16
C ARG A 79 -12.30 -6.12 2.35
N ARG A 80 -12.53 -4.80 2.29
CA ARG A 80 -13.68 -4.23 1.60
C ARG A 80 -13.32 -3.57 0.29
N SER A 81 -12.31 -2.68 0.26
CA SER A 81 -11.97 -1.95 -0.96
C SER A 81 -10.58 -1.34 -0.94
N LEU A 82 -9.83 -1.56 -2.01
CA LEU A 82 -8.56 -0.91 -2.23
C LEU A 82 -8.71 0.59 -2.55
N ALA A 83 -9.90 1.05 -2.94
CA ALA A 83 -10.19 2.46 -3.16
C ALA A 83 -9.98 3.34 -1.91
N VAL A 84 -10.04 2.73 -0.70
CA VAL A 84 -9.82 3.43 0.57
C VAL A 84 -8.46 3.08 1.17
N SER A 85 -8.06 1.80 1.15
CA SER A 85 -6.81 1.38 1.79
C SER A 85 -5.56 1.89 1.08
N VAL A 86 -5.54 1.99 -0.25
CA VAL A 86 -4.38 2.47 -0.99
C VAL A 86 -4.12 3.96 -0.75
N PRO A 87 -5.10 4.89 -0.85
CA PRO A 87 -4.88 6.29 -0.49
C PRO A 87 -4.51 6.49 0.99
N TYR A 88 -5.05 5.66 1.90
CA TYR A 88 -4.63 5.63 3.31
C TYR A 88 -3.12 5.34 3.44
N ILE A 89 -2.64 4.29 2.77
CA ILE A 89 -1.23 3.90 2.79
C ILE A 89 -0.35 5.01 2.21
N MET A 90 -0.73 5.57 1.06
CA MET A 90 0.05 6.61 0.39
C MET A 90 0.20 7.86 1.25
N ALA A 91 -0.85 8.27 1.97
CA ALA A 91 -0.83 9.46 2.82
C ALA A 91 -0.21 9.18 4.20
N ALA A 92 -0.83 8.30 4.99
CA ALA A 92 -0.46 8.09 6.37
C ALA A 92 0.85 7.32 6.54
N CYS A 93 1.07 6.30 5.70
CA CYS A 93 2.23 5.43 5.85
C CYS A 93 3.42 5.95 5.02
N TYR A 94 3.33 5.96 3.69
CA TYR A 94 4.49 6.35 2.88
C TYR A 94 4.88 7.81 3.10
N ALA A 95 4.00 8.76 2.82
CA ALA A 95 4.34 10.17 2.97
C ALA A 95 4.52 10.57 4.43
N GLY A 96 3.59 10.16 5.31
CA GLY A 96 3.64 10.48 6.73
C GLY A 96 4.93 10.04 7.39
N MET A 97 5.32 8.76 7.24
CA MET A 97 6.57 8.24 7.82
C MET A 97 7.82 8.84 7.18
N ASN A 98 7.85 8.99 5.84
CA ASN A 98 9.03 9.55 5.18
C ASN A 98 9.23 11.04 5.50
N ILE A 99 8.15 11.81 5.65
CA ILE A 99 8.23 13.22 6.06
C ILE A 99 8.65 13.29 7.54
N GLU A 100 8.13 12.41 8.39
CA GLU A 100 8.54 12.34 9.79
C GLU A 100 10.03 12.02 9.94
N GLU A 101 10.52 11.01 9.21
CA GLU A 101 11.90 10.55 9.30
C GLU A 101 12.89 11.48 8.60
N CYS A 102 12.52 12.06 7.45
CA CYS A 102 13.44 12.73 6.53
C CYS A 102 13.11 14.20 6.24
N GLY A 103 11.90 14.67 6.58
CA GLY A 103 11.46 16.03 6.32
C GLY A 103 12.17 17.06 7.21
N THR A 104 12.26 18.31 6.75
CA THR A 104 12.65 19.44 7.59
C THR A 104 11.58 19.71 8.65
N GLU A 105 11.93 20.40 9.73
CA GLU A 105 10.96 20.80 10.76
C GLU A 105 9.81 21.64 10.18
N ALA A 106 10.07 22.47 9.19
CA ALA A 106 9.03 23.23 8.47
C ALA A 106 8.08 22.29 7.74
N GLN A 107 8.59 21.32 6.97
CA GLN A 107 7.80 20.33 6.27
C GLN A 107 6.96 19.47 7.23
N LYS A 108 7.54 19.04 8.35
CA LYS A 108 6.81 18.25 9.36
C LYS A 108 5.63 19.05 9.94
N ARG A 109 5.88 20.30 10.37
CA ARG A 109 4.85 21.18 10.96
C ARG A 109 3.73 21.55 9.99
N GLU A 110 4.03 21.65 8.71
CA GLU A 110 3.05 21.98 7.68
C GLU A 110 2.24 20.76 7.25
N LEU A 111 2.92 19.64 6.96
CA LEU A 111 2.31 18.52 6.24
C LEU A 111 1.69 17.47 7.16
N LEU A 112 2.38 17.11 8.27
CA LEU A 112 1.91 16.00 9.13
C LEU A 112 0.54 16.25 9.76
N PRO A 113 0.21 17.43 10.31
CA PRO A 113 -1.13 17.68 10.85
C PRO A 113 -2.23 17.57 9.78
N ARG A 114 -1.94 17.95 8.53
CA ARG A 114 -2.88 17.86 7.41
C ARG A 114 -3.07 16.41 6.92
N ILE A 115 -2.07 15.56 7.10
CA ILE A 115 -2.23 14.11 6.88
C ILE A 115 -3.16 13.53 7.94
N VAL A 116 -2.93 13.86 9.22
CA VAL A 116 -3.74 13.37 10.34
C VAL A 116 -5.21 13.79 10.21
N SER A 117 -5.48 15.00 9.72
CA SER A 117 -6.84 15.48 9.47
C SER A 117 -7.52 14.88 8.23
N GLY A 118 -6.78 14.13 7.40
CA GLY A 118 -7.29 13.57 6.14
C GLY A 118 -7.44 14.58 5.01
N ASP A 119 -6.89 15.79 5.15
CA ASP A 119 -6.96 16.86 4.16
C ASP A 119 -5.88 16.77 3.09
N LEU A 120 -4.81 16.01 3.34
CA LEU A 120 -3.66 15.92 2.46
C LEU A 120 -3.48 14.49 1.94
N LEU A 121 -3.41 14.34 0.63
CA LEU A 121 -3.18 13.08 -0.07
C LEU A 121 -1.88 13.11 -0.87
N PHE A 122 -1.25 11.94 -0.97
CA PHE A 122 -0.02 11.77 -1.71
C PHE A 122 -0.14 10.68 -2.77
N ALA A 123 0.66 10.83 -3.82
CA ALA A 123 0.98 9.78 -4.77
C ALA A 123 2.49 9.56 -4.80
N TYR A 124 2.94 8.36 -5.14
CA TYR A 124 4.36 8.04 -5.24
C TYR A 124 4.81 7.98 -6.69
N GLY A 125 5.76 8.84 -7.05
CA GLY A 125 6.38 8.90 -8.36
C GLY A 125 7.77 8.27 -8.36
N LEU A 126 7.87 6.94 -8.28
CA LEU A 126 9.15 6.21 -8.27
C LEU A 126 9.46 5.60 -9.63
N THR A 127 8.61 4.68 -10.08
CA THR A 127 8.78 3.87 -11.29
C THR A 127 8.72 4.71 -12.56
N GLU A 128 9.54 4.36 -13.53
CA GLU A 128 9.55 4.93 -14.88
C GLU A 128 9.29 3.85 -15.93
N PRO A 129 8.98 4.22 -17.20
CA PRO A 129 8.77 3.23 -18.25
C PRO A 129 9.91 2.20 -18.38
N ASP A 130 11.15 2.60 -18.14
CA ASP A 130 12.35 1.77 -18.27
C ASP A 130 12.97 1.35 -16.92
N ALA A 131 12.46 1.84 -15.78
CA ALA A 131 13.05 1.60 -14.45
C ALA A 131 11.97 1.24 -13.42
N GLY A 132 11.85 -0.05 -13.09
CA GLY A 132 10.95 -0.58 -12.06
C GLY A 132 11.73 -1.08 -10.85
N ALA A 133 12.20 -2.33 -10.87
CA ALA A 133 12.97 -2.90 -9.75
C ALA A 133 14.33 -2.20 -9.55
N ASP A 134 14.92 -1.67 -10.59
CA ASP A 134 16.18 -0.93 -10.56
C ASP A 134 15.92 0.60 -10.45
N LEU A 135 15.40 1.05 -9.31
CA LEU A 135 15.11 2.46 -9.05
C LEU A 135 16.36 3.36 -9.03
N ALA A 136 17.56 2.78 -8.87
CA ALA A 136 18.80 3.56 -8.98
C ALA A 136 19.10 4.02 -10.41
N SER A 137 18.37 3.52 -11.42
CA SER A 137 18.52 3.87 -12.83
C SER A 137 17.48 4.86 -13.36
N VAL A 138 16.70 5.49 -12.48
CA VAL A 138 15.68 6.48 -12.89
C VAL A 138 16.32 7.63 -13.68
N LYS A 139 15.59 8.10 -14.69
CA LYS A 139 16.05 9.12 -15.64
C LYS A 139 15.38 10.48 -15.44
N THR A 140 14.21 10.53 -14.79
CA THR A 140 13.55 11.80 -14.43
C THR A 140 14.54 12.64 -13.65
N ARG A 141 14.93 13.78 -14.20
CA ARG A 141 15.97 14.64 -13.65
C ARG A 141 15.38 15.88 -13.01
N ALA A 142 16.06 16.37 -12.00
CA ALA A 142 15.81 17.67 -11.41
C ALA A 142 17.12 18.47 -11.36
N GLU A 143 17.01 19.73 -11.71
CA GLU A 143 18.10 20.72 -11.69
C GLU A 143 17.68 21.87 -10.80
N ARG A 144 18.60 22.37 -9.98
CA ARG A 144 18.34 23.50 -9.09
C ARG A 144 18.89 24.78 -9.70
N ASP A 145 18.05 25.81 -9.72
CA ASP A 145 18.42 27.17 -10.12
C ASP A 145 17.93 28.14 -9.03
N GLY A 146 18.83 28.48 -8.11
CA GLY A 146 18.50 29.30 -6.94
C GLY A 146 17.42 28.65 -6.06
N ASP A 147 16.29 29.34 -5.93
CA ASP A 147 15.15 28.91 -5.09
C ASP A 147 14.12 28.06 -5.86
N VAL A 148 14.47 27.60 -7.07
CA VAL A 148 13.60 26.82 -7.95
C VAL A 148 14.27 25.48 -8.28
N ILE A 149 13.46 24.41 -8.30
CA ILE A 149 13.84 23.09 -8.83
C ILE A 149 13.03 22.86 -10.11
N ARG A 150 13.74 22.61 -11.22
CA ARG A 150 13.13 22.29 -12.52
C ARG A 150 13.22 20.80 -12.78
N ILE A 151 12.06 20.17 -13.08
CA ILE A 151 11.93 18.72 -13.24
C ILE A 151 11.53 18.40 -14.68
N ASN A 152 12.21 17.40 -15.26
CA ASN A 152 11.93 16.87 -16.59
C ASN A 152 12.01 15.34 -16.59
N GLY A 153 11.00 14.68 -17.17
CA GLY A 153 10.96 13.22 -17.29
C GLY A 153 9.56 12.65 -17.25
N ALA A 154 9.46 11.38 -16.93
CA ALA A 154 8.18 10.68 -16.85
C ALA A 154 8.18 9.64 -15.75
N LYS A 155 7.08 9.52 -15.02
CA LYS A 155 6.79 8.45 -14.07
C LYS A 155 5.64 7.61 -14.58
N ARG A 156 5.71 6.31 -14.30
CA ARG A 156 4.71 5.33 -14.69
C ARG A 156 4.21 4.57 -13.47
N PHE A 157 2.94 4.15 -13.50
CA PHE A 157 2.27 3.47 -12.38
C PHE A 157 2.25 4.32 -11.10
N CYS A 158 2.13 5.64 -11.25
CA CYS A 158 1.99 6.58 -10.15
C CYS A 158 0.53 6.56 -9.68
N SER A 159 0.20 5.66 -8.75
CA SER A 159 -1.19 5.47 -8.31
C SER A 159 -1.70 6.69 -7.53
N GLY A 160 -2.89 7.16 -7.92
CA GLY A 160 -3.56 8.27 -7.26
C GLY A 160 -3.01 9.66 -7.56
N ALA A 161 -2.12 9.84 -8.57
CA ALA A 161 -1.59 11.18 -8.86
C ALA A 161 -2.67 12.18 -9.31
N ASP A 162 -3.80 11.69 -9.82
CA ASP A 162 -4.94 12.51 -10.24
C ASP A 162 -5.86 12.94 -9.09
N ILE A 163 -5.65 12.40 -7.88
CA ILE A 163 -6.41 12.75 -6.67
C ILE A 163 -5.53 13.33 -5.55
N ALA A 164 -4.20 13.26 -5.71
CA ALA A 164 -3.22 13.70 -4.72
C ALA A 164 -3.05 15.22 -4.67
N ASP A 165 -2.60 15.72 -3.54
CA ASP A 165 -2.16 17.11 -3.36
C ASP A 165 -0.66 17.25 -3.66
N TYR A 166 0.12 16.17 -3.47
CA TYR A 166 1.53 16.08 -3.85
C TYR A 166 1.89 14.72 -4.45
N ILE A 167 2.76 14.75 -5.45
CA ILE A 167 3.51 13.59 -5.91
C ILE A 167 4.84 13.57 -5.17
N TYR A 168 5.08 12.57 -4.33
CA TYR A 168 6.36 12.31 -3.66
C TYR A 168 7.30 11.67 -4.70
N CYS A 169 8.08 12.50 -5.41
CA CYS A 169 8.74 12.14 -6.65
C CYS A 169 10.23 11.86 -6.44
N LEU A 170 10.67 10.64 -6.81
CA LEU A 170 12.10 10.30 -6.88
C LEU A 170 12.69 10.85 -8.19
N VAL A 171 13.71 11.70 -8.07
CA VAL A 171 14.35 12.35 -9.20
C VAL A 171 15.86 12.16 -9.15
N ARG A 172 16.49 12.17 -10.31
CA ARG A 172 17.94 12.19 -10.42
C ARG A 172 18.43 13.65 -10.37
N THR A 173 19.31 13.92 -9.42
CA THR A 173 19.84 15.26 -9.13
C THR A 173 21.35 15.37 -9.33
N GLY A 174 22.03 14.24 -9.53
CA GLY A 174 23.47 14.18 -9.79
C GLY A 174 23.81 13.41 -11.07
N PRO A 175 25.13 13.25 -11.36
CA PRO A 175 25.62 12.49 -12.51
C PRO A 175 25.10 11.05 -12.56
N GLY A 176 24.81 10.52 -13.75
CA GLY A 176 24.22 9.20 -13.93
C GLY A 176 25.10 8.04 -13.44
N GLU A 177 26.41 8.20 -13.51
CA GLU A 177 27.42 7.24 -13.06
C GLU A 177 27.50 7.09 -11.54
N GLU A 178 27.01 8.09 -10.78
CA GLU A 178 27.00 8.07 -9.32
C GLU A 178 25.77 7.37 -8.74
N ARG A 179 25.41 6.21 -9.28
CA ARG A 179 24.27 5.39 -8.79
C ARG A 179 24.22 5.37 -7.26
N HIS A 180 22.99 5.47 -6.71
CA HIS A 180 22.70 5.53 -5.27
C HIS A 180 23.12 6.82 -4.54
N ARG A 181 23.92 7.69 -5.17
CA ARG A 181 24.38 8.98 -4.60
C ARG A 181 23.98 10.18 -5.46
N ASN A 182 23.00 10.02 -6.31
CA ASN A 182 22.57 11.02 -7.29
C ASN A 182 21.05 11.20 -7.33
N LEU A 183 20.35 10.80 -6.27
CA LEU A 183 18.89 10.80 -6.19
C LEU A 183 18.41 11.70 -5.06
N SER A 184 17.26 12.33 -5.28
CA SER A 184 16.56 13.15 -4.28
C SER A 184 15.06 12.89 -4.36
N PHE A 185 14.34 13.27 -3.31
CA PHE A 185 12.89 13.33 -3.33
C PHE A 185 12.38 14.76 -3.36
N VAL A 186 11.41 15.02 -4.23
CA VAL A 186 10.79 16.34 -4.37
C VAL A 186 9.27 16.19 -4.29
N LEU A 187 8.63 17.04 -3.51
CA LEU A 187 7.17 17.14 -3.43
C LEU A 187 6.66 18.00 -4.59
N VAL A 188 5.95 17.37 -5.53
CA VAL A 188 5.51 18.05 -6.74
C VAL A 188 3.98 18.16 -6.73
N PRO A 189 3.39 19.37 -6.68
CA PRO A 189 1.95 19.54 -6.81
C PRO A 189 1.49 19.07 -8.19
N PRO A 190 0.47 18.18 -8.30
CA PRO A 190 -0.03 17.68 -9.59
C PRO A 190 -0.57 18.78 -10.50
N THR A 191 -0.90 19.94 -9.92
CA THR A 191 -1.42 21.11 -10.64
C THR A 191 -0.33 22.06 -11.15
N ALA A 192 0.95 21.76 -10.88
CA ALA A 192 2.04 22.60 -11.35
C ALA A 192 2.07 22.66 -12.90
N PRO A 193 2.34 23.83 -13.49
CA PRO A 193 2.47 23.96 -14.93
C PRO A 193 3.50 22.98 -15.50
N GLY A 194 3.20 22.38 -16.66
CA GLY A 194 4.06 21.40 -17.32
C GLY A 194 3.81 19.94 -16.88
N ILE A 195 2.87 19.68 -15.97
CA ILE A 195 2.48 18.32 -15.60
C ILE A 195 1.32 17.83 -16.50
N THR A 196 1.48 16.61 -17.01
CA THR A 196 0.39 15.89 -17.67
C THR A 196 0.18 14.55 -16.96
N ILE A 197 -1.04 14.29 -16.47
CA ILE A 197 -1.43 13.05 -15.81
C ILE A 197 -2.44 12.32 -16.68
N THR A 198 -2.15 11.05 -16.99
CA THR A 198 -3.03 10.20 -17.80
C THR A 198 -3.34 8.92 -17.04
N ARG A 199 -4.63 8.60 -16.86
CA ARG A 199 -5.04 7.33 -16.24
C ARG A 199 -4.71 6.15 -17.14
N ILE A 200 -4.13 5.11 -16.54
CA ILE A 200 -3.91 3.80 -17.16
C ILE A 200 -5.08 2.90 -16.80
N GLU A 201 -5.67 2.25 -17.78
CA GLU A 201 -6.69 1.25 -17.50
C GLU A 201 -6.04 0.00 -16.89
N SER A 202 -6.28 -0.25 -15.60
CA SER A 202 -5.75 -1.37 -14.86
C SER A 202 -6.81 -2.46 -14.67
N MET A 203 -6.38 -3.69 -14.46
CA MET A 203 -7.25 -4.84 -14.21
C MET A 203 -7.97 -4.72 -12.86
N GLY A 204 -7.25 -4.37 -11.80
CA GLY A 204 -7.71 -4.18 -10.41
C GLY A 204 -7.16 -2.91 -9.80
N MET A 205 -7.21 -2.82 -8.46
CA MET A 205 -6.79 -1.64 -7.69
C MET A 205 -7.47 -0.36 -8.21
N LYS A 206 -8.79 -0.42 -8.28
CA LYS A 206 -9.62 0.73 -8.69
C LYS A 206 -9.82 1.70 -7.52
N GLY A 207 -10.11 2.96 -7.85
CA GLY A 207 -10.33 4.04 -6.88
C GLY A 207 -9.11 4.92 -6.65
N ALA A 208 -7.92 4.33 -6.48
CA ALA A 208 -6.64 5.04 -6.60
C ALA A 208 -6.09 4.76 -8.01
N ALA A 209 -6.57 5.48 -9.00
CA ALA A 209 -6.27 5.19 -10.40
C ALA A 209 -4.76 5.13 -10.65
N THR A 210 -4.32 4.07 -11.32
CA THR A 210 -2.93 4.00 -11.80
C THR A 210 -2.73 5.02 -12.90
N THR A 211 -1.66 5.83 -12.83
CA THR A 211 -1.43 6.91 -13.80
C THR A 211 -0.01 6.91 -14.37
N ASP A 212 0.12 7.47 -15.57
CA ASP A 212 1.36 8.02 -16.12
C ASP A 212 1.43 9.51 -15.78
N VAL A 213 2.62 10.00 -15.43
CA VAL A 213 2.87 11.41 -15.14
C VAL A 213 4.06 11.87 -15.97
N ILE A 214 3.86 12.92 -16.79
CA ILE A 214 4.91 13.56 -17.57
C ILE A 214 5.24 14.90 -16.93
N PHE A 215 6.53 15.20 -16.80
CA PHE A 215 7.06 16.47 -16.33
C PHE A 215 7.79 17.14 -17.50
N ASP A 216 7.28 18.27 -17.95
CA ASP A 216 7.88 19.09 -19.00
C ASP A 216 8.23 20.48 -18.44
N ASN A 217 9.48 20.67 -18.06
CA ASN A 217 9.98 21.88 -17.43
C ASN A 217 9.14 22.32 -16.22
N VAL A 218 8.75 21.37 -15.37
CA VAL A 218 7.97 21.65 -14.16
C VAL A 218 8.86 22.35 -13.15
N GLU A 219 8.42 23.52 -12.71
CA GLU A 219 9.13 24.32 -11.69
C GLU A 219 8.38 24.23 -10.36
N VAL A 220 9.15 23.92 -9.30
CA VAL A 220 8.66 23.92 -7.91
C VAL A 220 9.64 24.69 -7.02
N PRO A 221 9.19 25.27 -5.90
CA PRO A 221 10.08 25.89 -4.93
C PRO A 221 11.14 24.91 -4.40
N ALA A 222 12.33 25.40 -4.10
CA ALA A 222 13.41 24.58 -3.54
C ALA A 222 13.04 23.98 -2.17
N GLU A 223 12.14 24.62 -1.41
CA GLU A 223 11.59 24.11 -0.14
C GLU A 223 10.79 22.79 -0.30
N ASN A 224 10.37 22.45 -1.52
CA ASN A 224 9.74 21.18 -1.84
C ASN A 224 10.73 20.00 -1.88
N LEU A 225 12.03 20.25 -1.78
CA LEU A 225 13.03 19.19 -1.59
C LEU A 225 12.85 18.56 -0.21
N VAL A 226 12.54 17.28 -0.17
CA VAL A 226 12.36 16.57 1.11
C VAL A 226 13.68 16.54 1.88
N GLY A 227 13.65 17.02 3.11
CA GLY A 227 14.82 17.12 3.98
C GLY A 227 15.69 18.34 3.70
N GLY A 228 15.27 19.23 2.80
CA GLY A 228 15.99 20.49 2.50
C GLY A 228 17.33 20.29 1.82
N ASP A 229 18.15 21.34 1.80
CA ASP A 229 19.40 21.41 1.02
C ASP A 229 20.40 20.29 1.35
N GLU A 230 20.45 19.87 2.60
CA GLU A 230 21.35 18.79 3.02
C GLU A 230 20.96 17.42 2.47
N ALA A 231 19.71 17.27 2.02
CA ALA A 231 19.17 16.03 1.46
C ALA A 231 19.39 15.89 -0.06
N TRP A 232 19.95 16.92 -0.72
CA TRP A 232 20.28 16.82 -2.15
C TRP A 232 21.24 15.66 -2.41
N ASN A 233 20.89 14.79 -3.35
CA ASN A 233 21.60 13.54 -3.67
C ASN A 233 21.59 12.45 -2.57
N LYS A 234 20.73 12.57 -1.52
CA LYS A 234 20.63 11.58 -0.44
C LYS A 234 19.34 10.73 -0.50
N GLY A 235 18.53 10.88 -1.53
CA GLY A 235 17.24 10.21 -1.67
C GLY A 235 17.30 8.68 -1.68
N TRP A 236 18.43 8.08 -2.06
CA TRP A 236 18.57 6.62 -1.97
C TRP A 236 18.49 6.11 -0.52
N GLY A 237 19.13 6.81 0.42
CA GLY A 237 19.04 6.45 1.84
C GLY A 237 17.63 6.56 2.39
N MET A 238 16.85 7.54 1.93
CA MET A 238 15.43 7.69 2.28
C MET A 238 14.58 6.53 1.73
N LEU A 239 14.89 6.06 0.51
CA LEU A 239 14.16 4.98 -0.14
C LEU A 239 14.40 3.62 0.53
N VAL A 240 15.67 3.29 0.84
CA VAL A 240 16.07 1.96 1.34
C VAL A 240 16.18 1.86 2.86
N GLY A 241 15.75 2.88 3.57
CA GLY A 241 15.75 2.96 5.03
C GLY A 241 14.68 2.08 5.69
N PRO A 242 14.41 2.27 6.98
CA PRO A 242 13.40 1.53 7.73
C PRO A 242 12.00 1.58 7.10
N GLY A 243 11.66 2.65 6.39
CA GLY A 243 10.41 2.79 5.66
C GLY A 243 10.18 1.68 4.62
N LEU A 244 11.23 1.17 3.97
CA LEU A 244 11.11 0.08 3.00
C LEU A 244 10.64 -1.24 3.65
N ASP A 245 11.03 -1.51 4.90
CA ASP A 245 10.57 -2.70 5.61
C ASP A 245 9.09 -2.59 5.97
N VAL A 246 8.62 -1.40 6.34
CA VAL A 246 7.20 -1.15 6.61
C VAL A 246 6.38 -1.21 5.32
N GLU A 247 6.88 -0.68 4.19
CA GLU A 247 6.22 -0.79 2.87
C GLU A 247 5.93 -2.25 2.48
N LYS A 248 6.86 -3.17 2.74
CA LYS A 248 6.63 -4.59 2.51
C LYS A 248 5.47 -5.14 3.34
N LEU A 249 5.37 -4.72 4.60
CA LEU A 249 4.29 -5.11 5.50
C LEU A 249 2.93 -4.56 5.06
N GLU A 250 2.89 -3.33 4.55
CA GLU A 250 1.67 -2.70 4.02
C GLU A 250 1.09 -3.50 2.86
N VAL A 251 1.94 -3.88 1.89
CA VAL A 251 1.52 -4.74 0.77
C VAL A 251 1.10 -6.13 1.25
N ALA A 252 1.78 -6.69 2.27
CA ALA A 252 1.39 -7.94 2.90
C ALA A 252 0.02 -7.83 3.58
N ALA A 253 -0.25 -6.73 4.30
CA ALA A 253 -1.52 -6.47 4.97
C ALA A 253 -2.69 -6.31 3.98
N ILE A 254 -2.47 -5.61 2.85
CA ILE A 254 -3.46 -5.58 1.74
C ILE A 254 -3.79 -7.01 1.31
N GLY A 255 -2.75 -7.82 1.03
CA GLY A 255 -2.93 -9.20 0.60
C GLY A 255 -3.75 -10.03 1.60
N ILE A 256 -3.48 -9.89 2.89
CA ILE A 256 -4.24 -10.59 3.94
C ILE A 256 -5.68 -10.09 4.04
N GLY A 257 -5.93 -8.79 3.90
CA GLY A 257 -7.28 -8.24 3.83
C GLY A 257 -8.11 -8.89 2.71
N ILE A 258 -7.55 -8.94 1.49
CA ILE A 258 -8.19 -9.59 0.34
C ILE A 258 -8.41 -11.09 0.61
N ALA A 259 -7.39 -11.80 1.12
CA ALA A 259 -7.48 -13.24 1.38
C ALA A 259 -8.56 -13.58 2.43
N ARG A 260 -8.67 -12.77 3.49
CA ARG A 260 -9.72 -12.94 4.50
C ARG A 260 -11.10 -12.73 3.91
N ALA A 261 -11.32 -11.68 3.13
CA ALA A 261 -12.58 -11.43 2.47
C ALA A 261 -12.98 -12.58 1.54
N ALA A 262 -12.04 -13.04 0.72
CA ALA A 262 -12.26 -14.17 -0.17
C ALA A 262 -12.58 -15.49 0.57
N LEU A 263 -11.89 -15.76 1.69
CA LEU A 263 -12.15 -16.92 2.55
C LEU A 263 -13.53 -16.84 3.18
N ASP A 264 -13.89 -15.70 3.78
CA ASP A 264 -15.16 -15.49 4.47
C ASP A 264 -16.34 -15.67 3.50
N ASP A 265 -16.25 -15.10 2.30
CA ASP A 265 -17.28 -15.22 1.26
C ASP A 265 -17.36 -16.64 0.70
N ALA A 266 -16.24 -17.32 0.47
CA ALA A 266 -16.24 -18.72 0.03
C ALA A 266 -16.86 -19.64 1.08
N TRP A 267 -16.58 -19.37 2.36
CA TRP A 267 -17.16 -20.14 3.47
C TRP A 267 -18.67 -19.93 3.55
N LEU A 268 -19.13 -18.68 3.54
CA LEU A 268 -20.56 -18.36 3.56
C LEU A 268 -21.28 -18.99 2.36
N TYR A 269 -20.76 -18.81 1.15
CA TYR A 269 -21.35 -19.38 -0.05
C TYR A 269 -21.45 -20.91 0.04
N ALA A 270 -20.46 -21.59 0.60
CA ALA A 270 -20.47 -23.04 0.77
C ALA A 270 -21.57 -23.52 1.74
N THR A 271 -21.99 -22.68 2.70
CA THR A 271 -23.08 -22.99 3.65
C THR A 271 -24.47 -22.63 3.13
N GLU A 272 -24.58 -21.96 2.00
CA GLU A 272 -25.87 -21.53 1.42
C GLU A 272 -26.15 -22.19 0.07
N ARG A 273 -25.15 -22.36 -0.77
CA ARG A 273 -25.31 -22.90 -2.13
C ARG A 273 -25.60 -24.39 -2.13
N ARG A 274 -26.65 -24.79 -2.87
CA ARG A 274 -27.02 -26.20 -3.06
C ARG A 274 -26.72 -26.67 -4.47
N GLN A 275 -26.16 -27.86 -4.59
CA GLN A 275 -26.00 -28.62 -5.83
C GLN A 275 -26.12 -30.11 -5.52
N PHE A 276 -26.64 -30.91 -6.46
CA PHE A 276 -26.87 -32.36 -6.29
C PHE A 276 -27.68 -32.70 -5.03
N GLY A 277 -28.67 -31.85 -4.68
CA GLY A 277 -29.57 -32.05 -3.56
C GLY A 277 -29.08 -31.68 -2.17
N LYS A 278 -27.80 -31.24 -2.01
CA LYS A 278 -27.22 -30.86 -0.72
C LYS A 278 -26.42 -29.58 -0.80
N LEU A 279 -25.98 -29.04 0.35
CA LEU A 279 -25.09 -27.89 0.39
C LEU A 279 -23.74 -28.23 -0.22
N ILE A 280 -23.09 -27.29 -0.94
CA ILE A 280 -21.79 -27.57 -1.51
C ILE A 280 -20.74 -27.78 -0.43
N GLY A 281 -20.87 -27.18 0.75
CA GLY A 281 -20.02 -27.41 1.91
C GLY A 281 -20.09 -28.85 2.49
N GLU A 282 -21.06 -29.67 2.07
CA GLU A 282 -21.12 -31.08 2.44
C GLU A 282 -20.27 -31.99 1.54
N PHE A 283 -19.68 -31.46 0.45
CA PHE A 283 -18.72 -32.18 -0.38
C PHE A 283 -17.31 -32.10 0.18
N GLN A 284 -16.67 -33.24 0.38
CA GLN A 284 -15.32 -33.32 0.96
C GLN A 284 -14.29 -32.49 0.17
N SER A 285 -14.42 -32.43 -1.17
CA SER A 285 -13.56 -31.60 -2.02
C SER A 285 -13.65 -30.11 -1.71
N ILE A 286 -14.82 -29.59 -1.33
CA ILE A 286 -15.02 -28.21 -0.90
C ILE A 286 -14.49 -28.00 0.52
N GLN A 287 -14.74 -28.96 1.42
CA GLN A 287 -14.24 -28.90 2.80
C GLN A 287 -12.71 -28.84 2.84
N HIS A 288 -12.03 -29.62 2.02
CA HIS A 288 -10.55 -29.61 1.93
C HIS A 288 -10.05 -28.23 1.46
N LYS A 289 -10.65 -27.64 0.40
CA LYS A 289 -10.29 -26.32 -0.09
C LYS A 289 -10.46 -25.26 0.99
N LEU A 290 -11.59 -25.22 1.67
CA LEU A 290 -11.85 -24.26 2.75
C LEU A 290 -10.89 -24.43 3.93
N ALA A 291 -10.55 -25.67 4.30
CA ALA A 291 -9.58 -25.96 5.35
C ALA A 291 -8.17 -25.49 4.99
N GLU A 292 -7.74 -25.70 3.75
CA GLU A 292 -6.46 -25.22 3.23
C GLU A 292 -6.40 -23.69 3.18
N MET A 293 -7.43 -23.04 2.63
CA MET A 293 -7.55 -21.58 2.61
C MET A 293 -7.45 -21.00 4.03
N ARG A 294 -8.19 -21.58 4.99
CA ARG A 294 -8.16 -21.15 6.39
C ARG A 294 -6.78 -21.27 7.01
N THR A 295 -6.10 -22.41 6.75
CA THR A 295 -4.74 -22.67 7.26
C THR A 295 -3.73 -21.68 6.68
N GLN A 296 -3.79 -21.44 5.36
CA GLN A 296 -2.89 -20.50 4.69
C GLN A 296 -3.07 -19.07 5.20
N VAL A 297 -4.32 -18.59 5.31
CA VAL A 297 -4.63 -17.24 5.83
C VAL A 297 -4.14 -17.10 7.28
N HIS A 298 -4.37 -18.10 8.13
CA HIS A 298 -3.91 -18.09 9.51
C HIS A 298 -2.38 -18.00 9.60
N ALA A 299 -1.66 -18.84 8.89
CA ALA A 299 -0.19 -18.84 8.89
C ALA A 299 0.38 -17.53 8.34
N ALA A 300 -0.23 -16.99 7.27
CA ALA A 300 0.20 -15.72 6.68
C ALA A 300 -0.04 -14.55 7.64
N ARG A 301 -1.17 -14.51 8.36
CA ARG A 301 -1.41 -13.50 9.40
C ARG A 301 -0.36 -13.55 10.51
N LEU A 302 -0.02 -14.73 11.01
CA LEU A 302 1.04 -14.87 12.02
C LEU A 302 2.37 -14.35 11.52
N THR A 303 2.73 -14.64 10.26
CA THR A 303 3.96 -14.15 9.63
C THR A 303 3.96 -12.63 9.50
N LEU A 304 2.83 -12.02 9.06
CA LEU A 304 2.66 -10.57 8.99
C LEU A 304 2.84 -9.90 10.35
N TYR A 305 2.10 -10.35 11.35
CA TYR A 305 2.09 -9.68 12.66
C TYR A 305 3.36 -9.90 13.47
N GLN A 306 4.07 -11.01 13.28
CA GLN A 306 5.42 -11.18 13.83
C GLN A 306 6.38 -10.13 13.25
N ALA A 307 6.39 -9.95 11.94
CA ALA A 307 7.25 -8.97 11.28
C ALA A 307 6.85 -7.53 11.63
N ALA A 308 5.54 -7.25 11.73
CA ALA A 308 5.03 -5.94 12.14
C ALA A 308 5.45 -5.60 13.60
N TRP A 309 5.39 -6.58 14.50
CA TRP A 309 5.85 -6.41 15.87
C TRP A 309 7.35 -6.09 15.93
N LEU A 310 8.20 -6.81 15.19
CA LEU A 310 9.64 -6.53 15.10
C LEU A 310 9.90 -5.11 14.60
N ALA A 311 9.18 -4.68 13.55
CA ALA A 311 9.29 -3.33 13.00
C ALA A 311 8.83 -2.27 14.01
N ASN A 312 7.77 -2.56 14.79
CA ASN A 312 7.27 -1.69 15.85
C ASN A 312 8.33 -1.48 16.94
N GLU A 313 8.97 -2.55 17.37
CA GLU A 313 10.05 -2.55 18.37
C GLU A 313 11.40 -2.05 17.80
N ARG A 314 11.43 -1.54 16.58
CA ARG A 314 12.64 -1.06 15.88
C ARG A 314 13.76 -2.10 15.84
N GLN A 315 13.40 -3.40 15.86
CA GLN A 315 14.36 -4.48 15.71
C GLN A 315 14.71 -4.73 14.25
N PRO A 316 15.92 -5.26 13.94
CA PRO A 316 16.24 -5.71 12.58
C PRO A 316 15.22 -6.73 12.11
N CYS A 317 14.51 -6.44 11.02
CA CYS A 317 13.37 -7.26 10.56
C CYS A 317 13.30 -7.42 9.02
N SER A 318 14.34 -7.01 8.30
CA SER A 318 14.31 -7.04 6.81
C SER A 318 14.12 -8.45 6.23
N LEU A 319 14.55 -9.49 6.95
CA LEU A 319 14.31 -10.89 6.57
C LEU A 319 12.82 -11.23 6.75
N GLU A 320 12.27 -10.95 7.93
CA GLU A 320 10.90 -11.27 8.31
C GLU A 320 9.89 -10.48 7.45
N THR A 321 10.16 -9.20 7.19
CA THR A 321 9.30 -8.37 6.31
C THR A 321 9.31 -8.86 4.87
N SER A 322 10.46 -9.34 4.37
CA SER A 322 10.55 -9.95 3.05
C SER A 322 9.81 -11.29 2.97
N MET A 323 9.89 -12.11 4.03
CA MET A 323 9.12 -13.37 4.14
C MET A 323 7.61 -13.08 4.24
N ALA A 324 7.20 -12.12 5.06
CA ALA A 324 5.81 -11.72 5.20
C ALA A 324 5.24 -11.23 3.87
N LYS A 325 5.94 -10.31 3.18
CA LYS A 325 5.50 -9.81 1.87
C LYS A 325 5.35 -10.93 0.86
N LEU A 326 6.33 -11.79 0.73
CA LEU A 326 6.27 -12.91 -0.20
C LEU A 326 5.09 -13.83 0.11
N PHE A 327 5.00 -14.32 1.35
CA PHE A 327 4.03 -15.34 1.71
C PHE A 327 2.60 -14.80 1.69
N CYS A 328 2.35 -13.63 2.28
CA CYS A 328 1.01 -13.03 2.33
C CYS A 328 0.45 -12.74 0.94
N THR A 329 1.28 -12.25 0.02
CA THR A 329 0.82 -11.92 -1.34
C THR A 329 0.57 -13.15 -2.21
N GLU A 330 1.36 -14.21 -2.07
CA GLU A 330 1.10 -15.48 -2.76
C GLU A 330 -0.15 -16.19 -2.18
N VAL A 331 -0.36 -16.11 -0.86
CA VAL A 331 -1.59 -16.61 -0.20
C VAL A 331 -2.81 -15.82 -0.69
N ALA A 332 -2.74 -14.50 -0.78
CA ALA A 332 -3.83 -13.67 -1.30
C ALA A 332 -4.26 -14.14 -2.70
N LYS A 333 -3.31 -14.34 -3.59
CA LYS A 333 -3.56 -14.84 -4.94
C LYS A 333 -4.18 -16.24 -4.93
N SER A 334 -3.60 -17.17 -4.17
CA SER A 334 -4.08 -18.56 -4.09
C SER A 334 -5.51 -18.64 -3.54
N VAL A 335 -5.78 -17.97 -2.43
CA VAL A 335 -7.08 -17.99 -1.75
C VAL A 335 -8.16 -17.31 -2.60
N SER A 336 -7.84 -16.22 -3.29
CA SER A 336 -8.79 -15.54 -4.19
C SER A 336 -9.17 -16.41 -5.38
N LEU A 337 -8.23 -17.14 -5.98
CA LEU A 337 -8.51 -18.08 -7.07
C LEU A 337 -9.34 -19.29 -6.60
N GLU A 338 -9.08 -19.81 -5.39
CA GLU A 338 -9.89 -20.89 -4.83
C GLU A 338 -11.31 -20.41 -4.48
N CYS A 339 -11.45 -19.18 -3.95
CA CYS A 339 -12.76 -18.55 -3.75
C CYS A 339 -13.55 -18.50 -5.06
N GLN A 340 -12.96 -17.98 -6.14
CA GLN A 340 -13.58 -17.93 -7.47
C GLN A 340 -14.00 -19.33 -7.94
N THR A 341 -13.15 -20.34 -7.73
CA THR A 341 -13.44 -21.72 -8.09
C THR A 341 -14.64 -22.28 -7.30
N ILE A 342 -14.75 -22.00 -5.99
CA ILE A 342 -15.88 -22.43 -5.14
C ILE A 342 -17.19 -21.78 -5.60
N PHE A 343 -17.16 -20.52 -6.01
CA PHE A 343 -18.32 -19.83 -6.57
C PHE A 343 -18.74 -20.35 -7.95
N GLY A 344 -17.83 -21.02 -8.68
CA GLY A 344 -18.08 -21.47 -10.04
C GLY A 344 -18.34 -20.31 -11.00
N ALA A 345 -19.37 -20.41 -11.86
CA ALA A 345 -19.70 -19.34 -12.81
C ALA A 345 -20.05 -18.00 -12.14
N TYR A 346 -20.61 -18.03 -10.94
CA TYR A 346 -20.87 -16.83 -10.15
C TYR A 346 -19.60 -16.11 -9.69
N GLY A 347 -18.48 -16.82 -9.56
CA GLY A 347 -17.18 -16.21 -9.27
C GLY A 347 -16.55 -15.46 -10.45
N TYR A 348 -17.15 -15.55 -11.66
CA TYR A 348 -16.66 -14.92 -12.87
C TYR A 348 -17.49 -13.71 -13.30
N VAL A 349 -18.60 -13.44 -12.65
CA VAL A 349 -19.52 -12.33 -12.94
C VAL A 349 -19.51 -11.31 -11.81
N LYS A 350 -19.79 -10.04 -12.15
CA LYS A 350 -19.71 -8.90 -11.22
C LYS A 350 -20.85 -8.81 -10.19
N GLU A 351 -21.73 -9.81 -10.15
CA GLU A 351 -22.79 -9.91 -9.13
C GLU A 351 -22.22 -10.26 -7.74
N PHE A 352 -21.05 -10.91 -7.72
CA PHE A 352 -20.32 -11.28 -6.52
C PHE A 352 -18.92 -10.67 -6.53
N GLU A 353 -18.32 -10.52 -5.36
CA GLU A 353 -17.02 -9.87 -5.20
C GLU A 353 -15.84 -10.78 -5.55
N ALA A 354 -16.06 -12.08 -5.76
CA ALA A 354 -14.99 -13.06 -5.99
C ALA A 354 -14.08 -12.68 -7.17
N GLU A 355 -14.62 -12.14 -8.27
CA GLU A 355 -13.84 -11.70 -9.42
C GLU A 355 -12.95 -10.48 -9.08
N ARG A 356 -13.42 -9.56 -8.20
CA ARG A 356 -12.65 -8.42 -7.75
C ARG A 356 -11.49 -8.84 -6.85
N TYR A 357 -11.71 -9.81 -5.95
CA TYR A 357 -10.62 -10.36 -5.13
C TYR A 357 -9.49 -10.92 -6.01
N VAL A 358 -9.83 -11.63 -7.09
CA VAL A 358 -8.82 -12.16 -8.03
C VAL A 358 -8.07 -11.02 -8.72
N ARG A 359 -8.77 -10.00 -9.25
CA ARG A 359 -8.14 -8.88 -9.93
C ARG A 359 -7.16 -8.13 -9.04
N ASP A 360 -7.56 -7.87 -7.81
CA ASP A 360 -6.76 -7.14 -6.83
C ASP A 360 -5.60 -8.00 -6.31
N ALA A 361 -5.83 -9.28 -6.00
CA ALA A 361 -4.82 -10.17 -5.48
C ALA A 361 -3.67 -10.46 -6.48
N LEU A 362 -3.96 -10.47 -7.79
CA LEU A 362 -2.95 -10.71 -8.82
C LEU A 362 -1.88 -9.60 -8.89
N LEU A 363 -2.19 -8.40 -8.42
CA LEU A 363 -1.22 -7.30 -8.35
C LEU A 363 -0.25 -7.45 -7.19
N MET A 364 -0.66 -8.03 -6.07
CA MET A 364 0.11 -8.03 -4.82
C MET A 364 1.52 -8.68 -4.93
N PRO A 365 1.72 -9.80 -5.66
CA PRO A 365 3.06 -10.35 -5.90
C PRO A 365 3.96 -9.48 -6.78
N ILE A 366 3.45 -8.44 -7.42
CA ILE A 366 4.15 -7.60 -8.41
C ILE A 366 4.70 -6.33 -7.77
N ILE A 367 3.87 -5.61 -6.97
CA ILE A 367 4.20 -4.31 -6.36
C ILE A 367 5.03 -4.45 -5.09
N GLY A 368 5.64 -3.35 -4.61
CA GLY A 368 6.43 -3.31 -3.36
C GLY A 368 7.62 -4.29 -3.38
N GLY A 369 8.30 -4.41 -4.52
CA GLY A 369 9.31 -5.44 -4.78
C GLY A 369 8.67 -6.80 -5.06
N SER A 370 8.78 -7.27 -6.31
CA SER A 370 8.13 -8.51 -6.77
C SER A 370 8.49 -9.73 -5.92
N SER A 371 7.68 -10.80 -6.03
CA SER A 371 7.97 -12.09 -5.39
C SER A 371 9.37 -12.62 -5.70
N ALA A 372 9.92 -12.34 -6.90
CA ALA A 372 11.28 -12.70 -7.25
C ALA A 372 12.30 -11.86 -6.45
N VAL A 373 12.07 -10.55 -6.32
CA VAL A 373 12.92 -9.66 -5.51
C VAL A 373 12.91 -10.09 -4.05
N GLN A 374 11.73 -10.44 -3.50
CA GLN A 374 11.66 -10.90 -2.11
C GLN A 374 12.43 -12.22 -1.90
N ARG A 375 12.36 -13.18 -2.83
CA ARG A 375 13.16 -14.41 -2.77
C ARG A 375 14.66 -14.12 -2.77
N ASN A 376 15.12 -13.18 -3.59
CA ASN A 376 16.51 -12.75 -3.59
C ASN A 376 16.91 -12.11 -2.25
N ASN A 377 16.06 -11.25 -1.69
CA ASN A 377 16.30 -10.62 -0.39
C ASN A 377 16.40 -11.66 0.72
N ILE A 378 15.43 -12.57 0.79
CA ILE A 378 15.40 -13.67 1.78
C ILE A 378 16.68 -14.50 1.69
N PHE A 379 17.07 -14.94 0.49
CA PHE A 379 18.28 -15.73 0.30
C PHE A 379 19.54 -15.00 0.79
N LYS A 380 19.68 -13.74 0.43
CA LYS A 380 20.80 -12.89 0.85
C LYS A 380 20.85 -12.70 2.37
N LEU A 381 19.71 -12.35 2.97
CA LEU A 381 19.60 -12.02 4.40
C LEU A 381 19.72 -13.26 5.29
N ALA A 382 19.30 -14.43 4.80
CA ALA A 382 19.44 -15.71 5.50
C ALA A 382 20.86 -16.32 5.42
N GLY A 383 21.84 -15.60 4.88
CA GLY A 383 23.24 -16.07 4.81
C GLY A 383 23.63 -16.73 3.49
N GLY A 384 22.88 -16.45 2.42
CA GLY A 384 23.22 -16.92 1.07
C GLY A 384 24.56 -16.35 0.55
N ILE A 385 25.10 -16.95 -0.51
CA ILE A 385 26.38 -16.58 -1.13
C ILE A 385 26.31 -15.11 -1.59
N ARG A 386 27.32 -14.32 -1.20
CA ARG A 386 27.47 -12.90 -1.56
C ARG A 386 27.95 -12.74 -2.99
#